data_7698c853141a3d0f9c308dfbebb33644
#
_entry.id   7698c853141a3d0f9c308dfbebb33644
#
_cell.length_a   1.000
_cell.length_b   1.000
_cell.length_c   1.000
_cell.angle_alpha   90.00
_cell.angle_beta   90.00
_cell.angle_gamma   90.00
#
_symmetry.space_group_name_H-M   'P 1'
#
loop_
_entity.id
_entity.type
_entity.pdbx_description
1 polymer ?
#
loop_
_entity_poly.entity_id
_entity_poly.type
_entity_poly.pdbx_seq_one_letter_code
_entity_poly.pdbx_strand_id
1 'polypeptide(L)'
;MANITKPRDIIDRKALLGELEDLVGWSGYSPKTQGQVLEIFKTAHKRGWSEVRRRFEDDEASSGDVLRANAYLIDQLVRSIYDFALCSVYPAANPTTGELLSITATGGYGRGELAPFSDVDLMFLLPYKLTAHSEQVVEYILYTLWDLGLKVGHATRSIDEAIRLAKDDMTIRTSLLEARWVWGDREMFKQFKNRFLSDVVADTGLAFVEAKLAERDARHDRMGDTRYVLEPNIKEGKGGLRDLQTLFWIAKYLYQVDDVKELQERGVLTARDVRLFAKAEKFLWNVRCHLHYLSERAEERLTFYIQNEIGARMKYTDRAGVQGVERFMKHYFLIAKDVGDLTRVLCAVLEEQQKKSRRRFRLPSFVFKKRQIDGFVLDGDRLTVEEKGAFKKDPVRMLRLFRLAQEHDADIHPDALRQVTQNLKLIDAKLQKDVQANRLFMEMLTGKNPEVTLMRLNEAGVFGRFLPDFGRVVGQMQYDMYHVYTVDEHTIRAIGILKGIEDGRLKKEHPTACSVIGEVQSLPALYLGLLLHDIAKGRGGDHSELGADIAAKLGPRLGLNEWETETVSWLVRHHLLMSHTAF
;
A
#
# COMPACT_ATOMS: atom_id res chain seq x y z
N MET A 1 -18.00 11.22 14.55
CA MET A 1 -17.97 9.74 14.46
C MET A 1 -18.99 9.33 13.42
N ALA A 2 -18.58 8.51 12.44
CA ALA A 2 -19.50 7.94 11.47
C ALA A 2 -20.59 7.11 12.18
N ASN A 3 -21.79 7.05 11.62
CA ASN A 3 -22.93 6.33 12.20
C ASN A 3 -22.61 4.84 12.35
N ILE A 4 -22.38 4.39 13.59
CA ILE A 4 -22.29 2.97 13.92
C ILE A 4 -23.70 2.45 14.13
N THR A 5 -24.06 1.39 13.41
CA THR A 5 -25.38 0.76 13.54
C THR A 5 -25.50 0.12 14.91
N LYS A 6 -26.57 0.45 15.67
CA LYS A 6 -26.86 -0.09 17.01
C LYS A 6 -25.62 -0.16 17.93
N PRO A 7 -25.01 0.97 18.30
CA PRO A 7 -23.77 1.00 19.07
C PRO A 7 -23.90 0.36 20.47
N ARG A 8 -25.11 0.37 21.06
CA ARG A 8 -25.38 -0.26 22.38
C ARG A 8 -25.29 -1.79 22.33
N ASP A 9 -25.49 -2.42 21.18
CA ASP A 9 -25.33 -3.89 21.07
C ASP A 9 -23.85 -4.27 21.18
N ILE A 10 -22.94 -3.34 20.79
CA ILE A 10 -21.48 -3.52 20.95
C ILE A 10 -21.11 -3.30 22.41
N ILE A 11 -21.47 -2.16 22.97
CA ILE A 11 -21.25 -1.83 24.37
C ILE A 11 -22.22 -0.74 24.86
N ASP A 12 -22.95 -1.01 25.93
CA ASP A 12 -23.76 -0.01 26.65
C ASP A 12 -22.99 0.51 27.86
N ARG A 13 -22.32 1.66 27.66
CA ARG A 13 -21.49 2.29 28.71
C ARG A 13 -22.31 2.65 29.95
N LYS A 14 -23.57 3.04 29.79
CA LYS A 14 -24.42 3.42 30.93
C LYS A 14 -24.72 2.19 31.80
N ALA A 15 -25.07 1.07 31.18
CA ALA A 15 -25.29 -0.18 31.88
C ALA A 15 -24.00 -0.67 32.58
N LEU A 16 -22.86 -0.59 31.88
CA LEU A 16 -21.56 -0.98 32.39
C LEU A 16 -21.16 -0.16 33.66
N LEU A 17 -21.31 1.16 33.58
CA LEU A 17 -21.02 2.00 34.77
C LEU A 17 -21.99 1.74 35.92
N GLY A 18 -23.28 1.51 35.64
CA GLY A 18 -24.25 1.15 36.68
C GLY A 18 -23.90 -0.17 37.38
N GLU A 19 -23.48 -1.21 36.64
CA GLU A 19 -23.04 -2.49 37.21
C GLU A 19 -21.78 -2.32 38.11
N LEU A 20 -20.85 -1.47 37.71
CA LEU A 20 -19.67 -1.14 38.51
C LEU A 20 -20.02 -0.35 39.76
N GLU A 21 -20.94 0.63 39.68
CA GLU A 21 -21.44 1.42 40.81
C GLU A 21 -22.18 0.53 41.82
N ASP A 22 -23.04 -0.38 41.34
CA ASP A 22 -23.77 -1.34 42.20
C ASP A 22 -22.80 -2.28 42.92
N LEU A 23 -21.73 -2.74 42.27
CA LEU A 23 -20.73 -3.62 42.86
C LEU A 23 -19.92 -2.91 43.97
N VAL A 24 -19.48 -1.68 43.70
CA VAL A 24 -18.64 -0.93 44.66
C VAL A 24 -19.50 -0.33 45.77
N GLY A 25 -20.73 0.11 45.44
CA GLY A 25 -21.75 0.59 46.39
C GLY A 25 -21.22 1.58 47.42
N TRP A 26 -21.83 1.54 48.62
CA TRP A 26 -21.44 2.36 49.74
C TRP A 26 -20.12 1.95 50.44
N SER A 27 -19.60 0.72 50.15
CA SER A 27 -18.37 0.18 50.75
C SER A 27 -17.07 0.67 50.12
N GLY A 28 -17.17 1.36 48.99
CA GLY A 28 -16.02 1.86 48.24
C GLY A 28 -15.24 0.77 47.52
N TYR A 29 -14.32 1.18 46.65
CA TYR A 29 -13.38 0.29 45.97
C TYR A 29 -12.36 -0.30 46.95
N SER A 30 -12.10 -1.59 46.87
CA SER A 30 -11.20 -2.32 47.74
C SER A 30 -10.48 -3.46 47.02
N PRO A 31 -9.37 -3.99 47.57
CA PRO A 31 -8.70 -5.16 47.01
C PRO A 31 -9.62 -6.38 46.83
N LYS A 32 -10.71 -6.48 47.62
CA LYS A 32 -11.69 -7.58 47.51
C LYS A 32 -12.60 -7.45 46.29
N THR A 33 -12.90 -6.23 45.84
CA THR A 33 -13.77 -5.96 44.69
C THR A 33 -12.99 -5.82 43.38
N GLN A 34 -11.67 -5.63 43.45
CA GLN A 34 -10.82 -5.42 42.26
C GLN A 34 -10.97 -6.50 41.20
N GLY A 35 -10.93 -7.78 41.60
CA GLY A 35 -11.10 -8.91 40.68
C GLY A 35 -12.47 -8.95 40.00
N GLN A 36 -13.54 -8.58 40.74
CA GLN A 36 -14.90 -8.54 40.21
C GLN A 36 -15.08 -7.37 39.23
N VAL A 37 -14.51 -6.19 39.53
CA VAL A 37 -14.48 -5.04 38.62
C VAL A 37 -13.79 -5.42 37.28
N LEU A 38 -12.65 -6.10 37.35
CA LEU A 38 -11.93 -6.55 36.19
C LEU A 38 -12.77 -7.56 35.34
N GLU A 39 -13.48 -8.47 36.01
CA GLU A 39 -14.34 -9.45 35.32
C GLU A 39 -15.55 -8.78 34.60
N ILE A 40 -16.11 -7.71 35.17
CA ILE A 40 -17.15 -6.91 34.51
C ILE A 40 -16.58 -6.27 33.22
N PHE A 41 -15.40 -5.64 33.29
CA PHE A 41 -14.75 -5.08 32.09
C PHE A 41 -14.40 -6.15 31.05
N LYS A 42 -13.88 -7.32 31.47
CA LYS A 42 -13.58 -8.45 30.58
C LYS A 42 -14.83 -8.97 29.86
N THR A 43 -15.93 -9.10 30.60
CA THR A 43 -17.22 -9.54 30.04
C THR A 43 -17.74 -8.55 29.01
N ALA A 44 -17.71 -7.26 29.33
CA ALA A 44 -18.11 -6.19 28.40
C ALA A 44 -17.24 -6.18 27.13
N HIS A 45 -15.92 -6.27 27.29
CA HIS A 45 -14.98 -6.34 26.18
C HIS A 45 -15.24 -7.56 25.29
N LYS A 46 -15.30 -8.76 25.88
CA LYS A 46 -15.53 -10.02 25.15
C LYS A 46 -16.85 -10.00 24.39
N ARG A 47 -17.93 -9.53 25.01
CA ARG A 47 -19.25 -9.40 24.38
C ARG A 47 -19.18 -8.44 23.18
N GLY A 48 -18.60 -7.26 23.36
CA GLY A 48 -18.49 -6.26 22.30
C GLY A 48 -17.65 -6.75 21.13
N TRP A 49 -16.51 -7.37 21.43
CA TRP A 49 -15.61 -7.93 20.43
C TRP A 49 -16.30 -9.08 19.63
N SER A 50 -17.02 -9.96 20.32
CA SER A 50 -17.78 -11.05 19.66
C SER A 50 -18.89 -10.49 18.77
N GLU A 51 -19.58 -9.43 19.19
CA GLU A 51 -20.62 -8.79 18.37
C GLU A 51 -20.03 -8.13 17.13
N VAL A 52 -18.87 -7.45 17.21
CA VAL A 52 -18.20 -6.87 16.05
C VAL A 52 -17.78 -7.96 15.05
N ARG A 53 -17.20 -9.06 15.56
CA ARG A 53 -16.82 -10.21 14.74
C ARG A 53 -18.04 -10.83 14.04
N ARG A 54 -19.13 -11.06 14.78
CA ARG A 54 -20.38 -11.61 14.25
C ARG A 54 -20.94 -10.73 13.11
N ARG A 55 -20.94 -9.41 13.29
CA ARG A 55 -21.37 -8.48 12.22
C ARG A 55 -20.55 -8.63 10.95
N PHE A 56 -19.28 -8.91 11.06
CA PHE A 56 -18.39 -9.08 9.91
C PHE A 56 -18.57 -10.45 9.25
N GLU A 57 -18.62 -11.52 10.04
CA GLU A 57 -18.66 -12.90 9.53
C GLU A 57 -20.07 -13.31 9.08
N ASP A 58 -21.12 -12.91 9.80
CA ASP A 58 -22.50 -13.35 9.56
C ASP A 58 -23.36 -12.30 8.85
N ASP A 59 -23.26 -11.02 9.24
CA ASP A 59 -24.11 -9.94 8.71
C ASP A 59 -23.46 -9.21 7.52
N GLU A 60 -22.30 -9.65 7.04
CA GLU A 60 -21.56 -9.06 5.92
C GLU A 60 -21.24 -7.56 6.09
N ALA A 61 -21.03 -7.11 7.32
CA ALA A 61 -20.64 -5.72 7.58
C ALA A 61 -19.35 -5.37 6.82
N SER A 62 -19.24 -4.15 6.33
CA SER A 62 -18.03 -3.73 5.64
C SER A 62 -16.82 -3.69 6.58
N SER A 63 -15.61 -3.96 6.07
CA SER A 63 -14.38 -3.83 6.87
C SER A 63 -14.26 -2.46 7.53
N GLY A 64 -14.67 -1.37 6.85
CA GLY A 64 -14.69 -0.04 7.44
C GLY A 64 -15.63 0.09 8.64
N ASP A 65 -16.76 -0.63 8.65
CA ASP A 65 -17.66 -0.67 9.82
C ASP A 65 -17.03 -1.43 10.97
N VAL A 66 -16.34 -2.54 10.68
CA VAL A 66 -15.59 -3.33 11.67
C VAL A 66 -14.52 -2.48 12.35
N LEU A 67 -13.70 -1.77 11.56
CA LEU A 67 -12.64 -0.91 12.09
C LEU A 67 -13.18 0.16 13.02
N ARG A 68 -14.27 0.83 12.61
CA ARG A 68 -14.94 1.85 13.41
C ARG A 68 -15.62 1.28 14.67
N ALA A 69 -16.21 0.09 14.54
CA ALA A 69 -16.85 -0.59 15.65
C ALA A 69 -15.84 -1.02 16.72
N ASN A 70 -14.67 -1.56 16.32
CA ASN A 70 -13.57 -1.86 17.24
C ASN A 70 -13.04 -0.59 17.93
N ALA A 71 -12.79 0.48 17.17
CA ALA A 71 -12.36 1.75 17.74
C ALA A 71 -13.40 2.31 18.73
N TYR A 72 -14.69 2.18 18.42
CA TYR A 72 -15.78 2.59 19.32
C TYR A 72 -15.81 1.75 20.60
N LEU A 73 -15.68 0.43 20.51
CA LEU A 73 -15.63 -0.47 21.67
C LEU A 73 -14.51 -0.03 22.63
N ILE A 74 -13.31 0.17 22.09
CA ILE A 74 -12.15 0.61 22.90
C ILE A 74 -12.36 2.02 23.45
N ASP A 75 -12.92 2.95 22.67
CA ASP A 75 -13.27 4.30 23.17
C ASP A 75 -14.19 4.22 24.41
N GLN A 76 -15.24 3.38 24.37
CA GLN A 76 -16.17 3.26 25.48
C GLN A 76 -15.52 2.59 26.69
N LEU A 77 -14.67 1.59 26.50
CA LEU A 77 -13.92 0.95 27.58
C LEU A 77 -12.97 1.96 28.24
N VAL A 78 -12.14 2.65 27.47
CA VAL A 78 -11.20 3.67 27.98
C VAL A 78 -11.94 4.75 28.78
N ARG A 79 -13.07 5.25 28.27
CA ARG A 79 -13.91 6.24 28.96
C ARG A 79 -14.47 5.70 30.28
N SER A 80 -14.97 4.46 30.28
CA SER A 80 -15.54 3.84 31.48
C SER A 80 -14.48 3.58 32.55
N ILE A 81 -13.31 3.09 32.14
CA ILE A 81 -12.17 2.84 33.05
C ILE A 81 -11.70 4.17 33.66
N TYR A 82 -11.57 5.23 32.85
CA TYR A 82 -11.18 6.55 33.34
C TYR A 82 -12.18 7.12 34.35
N ASP A 83 -13.48 7.13 34.03
CA ASP A 83 -14.49 7.65 34.93
C ASP A 83 -14.56 6.85 36.22
N PHE A 84 -14.47 5.52 36.11
CA PHE A 84 -14.44 4.65 37.30
C PHE A 84 -13.18 4.89 38.15
N ALA A 85 -12.03 5.09 37.52
CA ALA A 85 -10.79 5.43 38.22
C ALA A 85 -10.92 6.72 39.04
N LEU A 86 -11.49 7.77 38.44
CA LEU A 86 -11.66 9.07 39.15
C LEU A 86 -12.76 9.06 40.21
N CYS A 87 -13.86 8.34 39.95
CA CYS A 87 -15.00 8.37 40.86
C CYS A 87 -14.86 7.40 42.05
N SER A 88 -14.23 6.23 41.80
CA SER A 88 -14.26 5.14 42.79
C SER A 88 -12.88 4.69 43.27
N VAL A 89 -11.83 4.74 42.45
CA VAL A 89 -10.50 4.21 42.81
C VAL A 89 -9.62 5.30 43.42
N TYR A 90 -9.55 6.46 42.78
CA TYR A 90 -8.71 7.60 43.19
C TYR A 90 -9.52 8.90 43.21
N PRO A 91 -10.60 8.99 44.06
CA PRO A 91 -11.39 10.21 44.15
C PRO A 91 -10.55 11.35 44.75
N ALA A 92 -10.46 12.46 44.03
CA ALA A 92 -9.78 13.66 44.49
C ALA A 92 -10.78 14.58 45.20
N ALA A 93 -10.55 14.87 46.47
CA ALA A 93 -11.42 15.74 47.28
C ALA A 93 -11.44 17.19 46.76
N ASN A 94 -10.30 17.68 46.24
CA ASN A 94 -10.14 19.03 45.70
C ASN A 94 -9.25 18.95 44.43
N PRO A 95 -9.81 18.58 43.27
CA PRO A 95 -9.03 18.47 42.05
C PRO A 95 -8.47 19.84 41.60
N THR A 96 -7.18 19.88 41.30
CA THR A 96 -6.50 21.07 40.78
C THR A 96 -6.36 20.98 39.28
N THR A 97 -6.02 22.10 38.62
CA THR A 97 -5.72 22.09 37.19
C THR A 97 -4.55 21.19 36.82
N GLY A 98 -3.65 20.89 37.77
CA GLY A 98 -2.50 19.98 37.56
C GLY A 98 -2.88 18.51 37.45
N GLU A 99 -4.09 18.14 37.85
CA GLU A 99 -4.62 16.77 37.81
C GLU A 99 -5.48 16.51 36.58
N LEU A 100 -5.70 17.56 35.75
CA LEU A 100 -6.41 17.41 34.48
C LEU A 100 -5.64 16.46 33.55
N LEU A 101 -6.37 15.60 32.88
CA LEU A 101 -5.84 14.63 31.94
C LEU A 101 -6.68 14.61 30.68
N SER A 102 -6.03 14.60 29.50
CA SER A 102 -6.73 14.39 28.23
C SER A 102 -6.23 13.11 27.57
N ILE A 103 -7.13 12.17 27.35
CA ILE A 103 -6.84 10.89 26.72
C ILE A 103 -7.02 11.03 25.21
N THR A 104 -5.97 10.74 24.48
CA THR A 104 -5.88 10.92 23.04
C THR A 104 -5.49 9.60 22.36
N ALA A 105 -6.25 9.19 21.38
CA ALA A 105 -5.89 8.10 20.47
C ALA A 105 -4.92 8.61 19.42
N THR A 106 -3.92 7.81 19.07
CA THR A 106 -2.91 8.13 18.04
C THR A 106 -2.77 7.00 17.03
N GLY A 107 -2.00 7.18 15.97
CA GLY A 107 -1.78 6.16 14.94
C GLY A 107 -3.08 5.66 14.29
N GLY A 108 -3.20 4.36 14.07
CA GLY A 108 -4.40 3.72 13.49
C GLY A 108 -5.65 3.92 14.34
N TYR A 109 -5.50 3.80 15.65
CA TYR A 109 -6.59 4.07 16.59
C TYR A 109 -7.02 5.54 16.57
N GLY A 110 -6.08 6.46 16.35
CA GLY A 110 -6.36 7.89 16.17
C GLY A 110 -7.26 8.18 14.97
N ARG A 111 -7.07 7.48 13.85
CA ARG A 111 -7.97 7.57 12.67
C ARG A 111 -9.36 7.00 12.91
N GLY A 112 -9.59 6.30 14.01
CA GLY A 112 -10.81 5.52 14.24
C GLY A 112 -10.85 4.23 13.42
N GLU A 113 -9.69 3.73 12.98
CA GLU A 113 -9.51 2.52 12.19
C GLU A 113 -8.71 1.51 12.98
N LEU A 114 -9.38 0.71 13.79
CA LEU A 114 -8.75 -0.31 14.61
C LEU A 114 -9.06 -1.70 14.03
N ALA A 115 -8.07 -2.34 13.40
CA ALA A 115 -8.23 -3.70 12.93
C ALA A 115 -8.35 -4.68 14.12
N PRO A 116 -8.99 -5.85 13.93
CA PRO A 116 -8.97 -6.89 14.95
C PRO A 116 -7.53 -7.20 15.39
N PHE A 117 -7.31 -7.38 16.68
CA PHE A 117 -5.99 -7.66 17.28
C PHE A 117 -4.89 -6.62 17.08
N SER A 118 -5.18 -5.44 16.50
CA SER A 118 -4.21 -4.36 16.38
C SER A 118 -3.94 -3.69 17.72
N ASP A 119 -2.74 -3.11 17.86
CA ASP A 119 -2.33 -2.36 19.04
C ASP A 119 -3.21 -1.10 19.21
N VAL A 120 -3.47 -0.74 20.47
CA VAL A 120 -4.20 0.47 20.89
C VAL A 120 -3.19 1.52 21.30
N ASP A 121 -3.00 2.56 20.47
CA ASP A 121 -2.04 3.62 20.76
C ASP A 121 -2.72 4.79 21.48
N LEU A 122 -2.31 5.03 22.75
CA LEU A 122 -2.83 6.09 23.61
C LEU A 122 -1.75 7.12 23.94
N MET A 123 -2.15 8.39 23.95
CA MET A 123 -1.36 9.46 24.53
C MET A 123 -2.16 10.15 25.62
N PHE A 124 -1.58 10.24 26.81
CA PHE A 124 -2.10 10.98 27.94
C PHE A 124 -1.48 12.36 27.96
N LEU A 125 -2.27 13.38 27.65
CA LEU A 125 -1.83 14.77 27.69
C LEU A 125 -2.00 15.33 29.10
N LEU A 126 -0.96 15.98 29.57
CA LEU A 126 -0.87 16.66 30.86
C LEU A 126 -0.81 18.19 30.66
N PRO A 127 -1.29 18.99 31.59
CA PRO A 127 -1.20 20.45 31.48
C PRO A 127 0.26 20.95 31.52
N TYR A 128 1.12 20.43 32.38
CA TYR A 128 2.53 20.82 32.49
C TYR A 128 3.46 19.72 33.05
N LYS A 129 3.06 18.94 34.02
CA LYS A 129 3.87 17.86 34.62
C LYS A 129 3.01 16.70 35.08
N LEU A 130 3.60 15.53 35.25
CA LEU A 130 2.98 14.37 35.84
C LEU A 130 2.85 14.59 37.35
N THR A 131 1.65 14.46 37.90
CA THR A 131 1.38 14.45 39.34
C THR A 131 1.19 13.01 39.83
N ALA A 132 1.39 12.74 41.12
CA ALA A 132 1.19 11.40 41.65
C ALA A 132 -0.24 10.87 41.40
N HIS A 133 -1.25 11.74 41.48
CA HIS A 133 -2.63 11.37 41.18
C HIS A 133 -2.84 11.00 39.70
N SER A 134 -2.37 11.85 38.76
CA SER A 134 -2.50 11.54 37.32
C SER A 134 -1.69 10.31 36.92
N GLU A 135 -0.54 10.06 37.56
CA GLU A 135 0.25 8.83 37.35
C GLU A 135 -0.54 7.59 37.77
N GLN A 136 -1.13 7.58 38.96
CA GLN A 136 -1.97 6.48 39.45
C GLN A 136 -3.17 6.20 38.52
N VAL A 137 -3.84 7.26 38.04
CA VAL A 137 -4.96 7.13 37.09
C VAL A 137 -4.51 6.52 35.76
N VAL A 138 -3.39 7.00 35.20
CA VAL A 138 -2.82 6.48 33.97
C VAL A 138 -2.42 5.01 34.12
N GLU A 139 -1.73 4.66 35.19
CA GLU A 139 -1.35 3.28 35.49
C GLU A 139 -2.56 2.36 35.63
N TYR A 140 -3.60 2.79 36.36
CA TYR A 140 -4.83 2.01 36.48
C TYR A 140 -5.49 1.73 35.15
N ILE A 141 -5.56 2.72 34.25
CA ILE A 141 -6.10 2.54 32.89
C ILE A 141 -5.25 1.52 32.12
N LEU A 142 -3.94 1.67 32.14
CA LEU A 142 -3.03 0.79 31.40
C LEU A 142 -3.08 -0.65 31.91
N TYR A 143 -2.99 -0.86 33.24
CA TYR A 143 -3.08 -2.20 33.82
C TYR A 143 -4.43 -2.86 33.52
N THR A 144 -5.53 -2.11 33.62
CA THR A 144 -6.85 -2.65 33.27
C THR A 144 -6.91 -3.06 31.80
N LEU A 145 -6.41 -2.24 30.87
CA LEU A 145 -6.40 -2.58 29.44
C LEU A 145 -5.49 -3.80 29.12
N TRP A 146 -4.33 -3.92 29.79
CA TRP A 146 -3.47 -5.10 29.66
C TRP A 146 -4.11 -6.35 30.22
N ASP A 147 -4.82 -6.26 31.35
CA ASP A 147 -5.57 -7.37 31.95
C ASP A 147 -6.77 -7.81 31.08
N LEU A 148 -7.29 -6.92 30.22
CA LEU A 148 -8.25 -7.27 29.15
C LEU A 148 -7.59 -8.01 27.97
N GLY A 149 -6.27 -8.19 27.98
CA GLY A 149 -5.51 -8.83 26.89
C GLY A 149 -5.20 -7.90 25.71
N LEU A 150 -5.40 -6.59 25.86
CA LEU A 150 -5.11 -5.61 24.82
C LEU A 150 -3.62 -5.27 24.80
N LYS A 151 -3.07 -5.15 23.59
CA LYS A 151 -1.74 -4.59 23.38
C LYS A 151 -1.86 -3.06 23.31
N VAL A 152 -1.27 -2.37 24.28
CA VAL A 152 -1.38 -0.92 24.39
C VAL A 152 -0.01 -0.27 24.27
N GLY A 153 0.18 0.50 23.21
CA GLY A 153 1.24 1.49 23.09
C GLY A 153 0.81 2.77 23.81
N HIS A 154 1.67 3.34 24.65
CA HIS A 154 1.30 4.55 25.38
C HIS A 154 2.43 5.56 25.51
N ALA A 155 2.03 6.81 25.70
CA ALA A 155 2.92 7.91 26.05
C ALA A 155 2.18 8.88 26.99
N THR A 156 2.88 9.37 28.02
CA THR A 156 2.37 10.42 28.91
C THR A 156 3.25 11.66 28.72
N ARG A 157 2.67 12.78 28.28
CA ARG A 157 3.44 13.96 27.85
C ARG A 157 2.69 15.25 28.16
N SER A 158 3.43 16.30 28.49
CA SER A 158 2.89 17.66 28.42
C SER A 158 2.73 18.10 26.95
N ILE A 159 1.94 19.15 26.73
CA ILE A 159 1.80 19.72 25.37
C ILE A 159 3.16 20.17 24.83
N ASP A 160 3.99 20.84 25.64
CA ASP A 160 5.31 21.31 25.24
C ASP A 160 6.23 20.17 24.81
N GLU A 161 6.23 19.08 25.59
CA GLU A 161 7.01 17.90 25.27
C GLU A 161 6.53 17.21 23.98
N ALA A 162 5.22 17.05 23.80
CA ALA A 162 4.64 16.48 22.60
C ALA A 162 5.02 17.28 21.34
N ILE A 163 4.98 18.62 21.42
CA ILE A 163 5.37 19.51 20.32
C ILE A 163 6.87 19.42 20.04
N ARG A 164 7.72 19.43 21.08
CA ARG A 164 9.18 19.28 20.92
C ARG A 164 9.53 17.97 20.23
N LEU A 165 9.03 16.85 20.73
CA LEU A 165 9.31 15.54 20.16
C LEU A 165 8.77 15.40 18.73
N ALA A 166 7.62 16.00 18.39
CA ALA A 166 7.11 16.02 17.03
C ALA A 166 7.98 16.82 16.06
N LYS A 167 8.73 17.82 16.55
CA LYS A 167 9.72 18.54 15.70
C LYS A 167 10.94 17.69 15.40
N ASP A 168 11.36 16.87 16.36
CA ASP A 168 12.61 16.11 16.29
C ASP A 168 12.43 14.73 15.60
N ASP A 169 11.26 14.08 15.77
CA ASP A 169 10.99 12.71 15.29
C ASP A 169 9.82 12.66 14.32
N MET A 170 10.09 12.14 13.09
CA MET A 170 9.10 12.06 12.03
C MET A 170 8.02 11.00 12.31
N THR A 171 8.34 9.94 13.04
CA THR A 171 7.38 8.88 13.41
C THR A 171 6.39 9.43 14.44
N ILE A 172 6.91 10.14 15.47
CA ILE A 172 6.08 10.82 16.46
C ILE A 172 5.20 11.86 15.78
N ARG A 173 5.77 12.67 14.89
CA ARG A 173 5.03 13.68 14.11
C ARG A 173 3.87 13.06 13.34
N THR A 174 4.11 11.96 12.65
CA THR A 174 3.08 11.23 11.89
C THR A 174 2.00 10.66 12.80
N SER A 175 2.38 10.09 13.96
CA SER A 175 1.44 9.55 14.94
C SER A 175 0.53 10.66 15.52
N LEU A 176 1.11 11.83 15.82
CA LEU A 176 0.38 12.99 16.36
C LEU A 176 -0.46 13.72 15.29
N LEU A 177 -0.13 13.60 14.01
CA LEU A 177 -0.98 14.08 12.90
C LEU A 177 -2.36 13.40 12.94
N GLU A 178 -2.40 12.13 13.35
CA GLU A 178 -3.60 11.30 13.47
C GLU A 178 -4.32 11.43 14.81
N ALA A 179 -3.81 12.28 15.72
CA ALA A 179 -4.33 12.41 17.07
C ALA A 179 -5.81 12.79 17.12
N ARG A 180 -6.59 12.02 17.91
CA ARG A 180 -8.02 12.18 18.13
C ARG A 180 -8.32 12.17 19.65
N TRP A 181 -9.15 13.12 20.10
CA TRP A 181 -9.62 13.13 21.48
C TRP A 181 -10.54 11.92 21.75
N VAL A 182 -10.25 11.22 22.85
CA VAL A 182 -11.06 10.09 23.34
C VAL A 182 -11.92 10.54 24.53
N TRP A 183 -11.28 11.04 25.61
CA TRP A 183 -11.97 11.45 26.83
C TRP A 183 -11.12 12.42 27.69
N GLY A 184 -11.69 12.89 28.83
CA GLY A 184 -11.04 13.84 29.72
C GLY A 184 -11.09 15.28 29.21
N ASP A 185 -10.09 16.09 29.53
CA ASP A 185 -10.07 17.52 29.20
C ASP A 185 -9.96 17.78 27.69
N ARG A 186 -11.04 18.33 27.14
CA ARG A 186 -11.16 18.60 25.71
C ARG A 186 -10.43 19.88 25.28
N GLU A 187 -10.37 20.86 26.17
CA GLU A 187 -9.72 22.14 25.86
C GLU A 187 -8.20 21.96 25.78
N MET A 188 -7.62 21.14 26.62
CA MET A 188 -6.21 20.74 26.55
C MET A 188 -5.89 20.07 25.21
N PHE A 189 -6.75 19.16 24.72
CA PHE A 189 -6.59 18.55 23.40
C PHE A 189 -6.67 19.58 22.27
N LYS A 190 -7.60 20.55 22.35
CA LYS A 190 -7.69 21.62 21.34
C LYS A 190 -6.45 22.50 21.34
N GLN A 191 -5.93 22.87 22.51
CA GLN A 191 -4.68 23.64 22.64
C GLN A 191 -3.51 22.88 22.00
N PHE A 192 -3.37 21.59 22.33
CA PHE A 192 -2.38 20.73 21.70
C PHE A 192 -2.53 20.71 20.17
N LYS A 193 -3.75 20.50 19.63
CA LYS A 193 -3.99 20.41 18.18
C LYS A 193 -3.65 21.72 17.47
N ASN A 194 -4.02 22.85 18.04
CA ASN A 194 -3.70 24.17 17.49
C ASN A 194 -2.19 24.41 17.45
N ARG A 195 -1.50 24.12 18.56
CA ARG A 195 -0.03 24.25 18.62
C ARG A 195 0.68 23.28 17.68
N PHE A 196 0.19 22.05 17.55
CA PHE A 196 0.74 21.09 16.58
C PHE A 196 0.66 21.64 15.16
N LEU A 197 -0.46 22.25 14.77
CA LEU A 197 -0.63 22.85 13.45
C LEU A 197 0.27 24.08 13.25
N SER A 198 0.35 24.99 14.24
CA SER A 198 1.14 26.22 14.11
C SER A 198 2.65 26.00 14.23
N ASP A 199 3.09 25.15 15.19
CA ASP A 199 4.50 25.07 15.59
C ASP A 199 5.25 23.92 14.90
N VAL A 200 4.52 22.90 14.38
CA VAL A 200 5.10 21.69 13.78
C VAL A 200 4.77 21.58 12.29
N VAL A 201 3.49 21.75 11.92
CA VAL A 201 3.04 21.53 10.54
C VAL A 201 3.35 22.72 9.64
N ALA A 202 3.17 23.94 10.15
CA ALA A 202 3.44 25.15 9.38
C ALA A 202 4.89 25.16 8.85
N ASP A 203 5.05 25.54 7.58
CA ASP A 203 6.32 25.69 6.85
C ASP A 203 7.22 24.44 6.72
N THR A 204 6.78 23.27 7.23
CA THR A 204 7.58 22.02 7.18
C THR A 204 7.06 20.99 6.17
N GLY A 205 6.12 21.37 5.33
CA GLY A 205 5.44 20.46 4.39
C GLY A 205 6.38 19.71 3.45
N LEU A 206 7.38 20.41 2.87
CA LEU A 206 8.34 19.80 1.95
C LEU A 206 9.19 18.73 2.65
N ALA A 207 9.77 19.07 3.80
CA ALA A 207 10.59 18.15 4.58
C ALA A 207 9.80 16.90 5.01
N PHE A 208 8.51 17.08 5.35
CA PHE A 208 7.63 15.94 5.68
C PHE A 208 7.41 15.02 4.48
N VAL A 209 7.15 15.59 3.28
CA VAL A 209 6.98 14.80 2.05
C VAL A 209 8.23 14.01 1.73
N GLU A 210 9.40 14.66 1.72
CA GLU A 210 10.68 14.02 1.42
C GLU A 210 10.97 12.86 2.39
N ALA A 211 10.78 13.09 3.69
CA ALA A 211 10.98 12.08 4.72
C ALA A 211 10.01 10.88 4.56
N LYS A 212 8.73 11.13 4.27
CA LYS A 212 7.74 10.05 4.11
C LYS A 212 7.96 9.24 2.84
N LEU A 213 8.42 9.86 1.75
CA LEU A 213 8.78 9.15 0.53
C LEU A 213 10.05 8.32 0.73
N ALA A 214 11.07 8.85 1.40
CA ALA A 214 12.28 8.10 1.74
C ALA A 214 11.99 6.90 2.66
N GLU A 215 11.12 7.09 3.67
CA GLU A 215 10.67 6.00 4.55
C GLU A 215 9.95 4.89 3.76
N ARG A 216 9.07 5.28 2.82
CA ARG A 216 8.37 4.34 1.93
C ARG A 216 9.37 3.55 1.09
N ASP A 217 10.32 4.21 0.45
CA ASP A 217 11.27 3.57 -0.45
C ASP A 217 12.17 2.59 0.34
N ALA A 218 12.71 3.00 1.48
CA ALA A 218 13.46 2.10 2.37
C ALA A 218 12.63 0.91 2.89
N ARG A 219 11.32 1.06 3.05
CA ARG A 219 10.42 -0.05 3.39
C ARG A 219 10.26 -1.00 2.20
N HIS A 220 10.06 -0.48 0.98
CA HIS A 220 9.94 -1.29 -0.23
C HIS A 220 11.21 -2.12 -0.46
N ASP A 221 12.39 -1.53 -0.31
CA ASP A 221 13.68 -2.24 -0.44
C ASP A 221 13.76 -3.43 0.53
N ARG A 222 13.39 -3.22 1.80
CA ARG A 222 13.37 -4.30 2.82
C ARG A 222 12.35 -5.41 2.51
N MET A 223 11.29 -5.12 1.79
CA MET A 223 10.23 -6.06 1.41
C MET A 223 10.45 -6.70 0.02
N GLY A 224 11.62 -6.50 -0.60
CA GLY A 224 12.02 -7.10 -1.88
C GLY A 224 11.65 -6.27 -3.11
N ASP A 225 11.28 -5.02 -2.94
CA ASP A 225 10.96 -3.99 -3.96
C ASP A 225 10.01 -4.44 -5.08
N THR A 226 9.27 -5.51 -4.90
CA THR A 226 8.22 -5.94 -5.83
C THR A 226 6.88 -6.08 -5.14
N ARG A 227 5.80 -5.80 -5.88
CA ARG A 227 4.41 -6.00 -5.43
C ARG A 227 3.87 -7.39 -5.80
N TYR A 228 4.63 -8.17 -6.53
CA TYR A 228 4.22 -9.43 -7.12
C TYR A 228 4.82 -10.66 -6.40
N VAL A 229 5.18 -10.51 -5.12
CA VAL A 229 5.53 -11.62 -4.24
C VAL A 229 4.28 -12.43 -3.93
N LEU A 230 4.36 -13.77 -4.04
CA LEU A 230 3.19 -14.64 -3.89
C LEU A 230 2.66 -14.73 -2.46
N GLU A 231 3.48 -14.47 -1.45
CA GLU A 231 3.07 -14.34 -0.05
C GLU A 231 3.29 -12.91 0.46
N PRO A 232 2.49 -11.93 0.00
CA PRO A 232 2.73 -10.53 0.30
C PRO A 232 2.39 -10.16 1.74
N ASN A 233 3.10 -9.16 2.28
CA ASN A 233 2.65 -8.45 3.48
C ASN A 233 1.63 -7.38 3.05
N ILE A 234 0.36 -7.56 3.47
CA ILE A 234 -0.76 -6.71 3.05
C ILE A 234 -0.72 -5.29 3.62
N LYS A 235 0.04 -5.07 4.69
CA LYS A 235 0.20 -3.76 5.32
C LYS A 235 1.46 -3.06 4.82
N GLU A 236 2.63 -3.68 4.97
CA GLU A 236 3.93 -3.04 4.75
C GLU A 236 4.50 -3.30 3.35
N GLY A 237 4.01 -4.30 2.62
CA GLY A 237 4.45 -4.63 1.27
C GLY A 237 4.16 -3.51 0.25
N LYS A 238 4.89 -3.52 -0.86
CA LYS A 238 4.72 -2.55 -1.96
C LYS A 238 3.31 -2.69 -2.55
N GLY A 239 2.55 -1.60 -2.54
CA GLY A 239 1.13 -1.59 -2.93
C GLY A 239 0.16 -2.00 -1.81
N GLY A 240 0.63 -2.15 -0.57
CA GLY A 240 -0.18 -2.46 0.61
C GLY A 240 -0.82 -1.23 1.27
N LEU A 241 -1.48 -1.46 2.41
CA LEU A 241 -2.20 -0.42 3.15
C LEU A 241 -1.31 0.75 3.57
N ARG A 242 -0.04 0.50 3.93
CA ARG A 242 0.88 1.53 4.36
C ARG A 242 1.19 2.54 3.24
N ASP A 243 1.15 2.13 1.98
CA ASP A 243 1.32 3.04 0.86
C ASP A 243 0.13 4.00 0.75
N LEU A 244 -1.12 3.52 0.87
CA LEU A 244 -2.31 4.36 0.93
C LEU A 244 -2.27 5.31 2.13
N GLN A 245 -1.88 4.82 3.30
CA GLN A 245 -1.73 5.65 4.50
C GLN A 245 -0.67 6.72 4.32
N THR A 246 0.47 6.39 3.69
CA THR A 246 1.53 7.36 3.38
C THR A 246 1.02 8.47 2.48
N LEU A 247 0.24 8.13 1.43
CA LEU A 247 -0.39 9.12 0.57
C LEU A 247 -1.36 10.03 1.34
N PHE A 248 -2.18 9.44 2.20
CA PHE A 248 -3.14 10.19 3.01
C PHE A 248 -2.44 11.09 4.04
N TRP A 249 -1.37 10.62 4.70
CA TRP A 249 -0.60 11.46 5.63
C TRP A 249 0.03 12.65 4.94
N ILE A 250 0.62 12.45 3.77
CA ILE A 250 1.17 13.55 2.97
C ILE A 250 0.07 14.55 2.61
N ALA A 251 -1.08 14.05 2.17
CA ALA A 251 -2.22 14.89 1.82
C ALA A 251 -2.78 15.64 3.03
N LYS A 252 -2.98 14.95 4.16
CA LYS A 252 -3.45 15.55 5.41
C LYS A 252 -2.50 16.62 5.94
N TYR A 253 -1.19 16.37 5.86
CA TYR A 253 -0.17 17.30 6.31
C TYR A 253 -0.13 18.58 5.46
N LEU A 254 -0.14 18.43 4.13
CA LEU A 254 -0.02 19.56 3.20
C LEU A 254 -1.30 20.37 3.05
N TYR A 255 -2.44 19.68 3.00
CA TYR A 255 -3.72 20.29 2.66
C TYR A 255 -4.67 20.40 3.86
N GLN A 256 -4.30 19.89 5.04
CA GLN A 256 -5.13 19.90 6.25
C GLN A 256 -6.55 19.37 5.96
N VAL A 257 -6.63 18.21 5.32
CA VAL A 257 -7.86 17.49 4.98
C VAL A 257 -8.06 16.32 5.94
N ASP A 258 -9.32 15.99 6.22
CA ASP A 258 -9.68 14.84 7.05
C ASP A 258 -10.27 13.69 6.23
N ASP A 259 -10.63 13.90 4.95
CA ASP A 259 -11.13 12.88 4.03
C ASP A 259 -10.44 13.02 2.65
N VAL A 260 -10.14 11.89 2.01
CA VAL A 260 -9.56 11.85 0.64
C VAL A 260 -10.45 12.55 -0.39
N LYS A 261 -11.77 12.60 -0.18
CA LYS A 261 -12.72 13.29 -1.06
C LYS A 261 -12.44 14.79 -1.15
N GLU A 262 -12.00 15.42 -0.06
CA GLU A 262 -11.64 16.83 -0.05
C GLU A 262 -10.48 17.16 -1.02
N LEU A 263 -9.62 16.18 -1.31
CA LEU A 263 -8.54 16.32 -2.29
C LEU A 263 -9.08 16.48 -3.72
N GLN A 264 -10.26 15.92 -4.02
CA GLN A 264 -10.94 16.13 -5.29
C GLN A 264 -11.43 17.57 -5.41
N GLU A 265 -12.04 18.11 -4.36
CA GLU A 265 -12.54 19.49 -4.32
C GLU A 265 -11.41 20.50 -4.51
N ARG A 266 -10.23 20.18 -3.98
CA ARG A 266 -9.01 20.99 -4.13
C ARG A 266 -8.27 20.75 -5.46
N GLY A 267 -8.77 19.87 -6.32
CA GLY A 267 -8.16 19.56 -7.62
C GLY A 267 -6.82 18.80 -7.54
N VAL A 268 -6.49 18.20 -6.39
CA VAL A 268 -5.29 17.39 -6.18
C VAL A 268 -5.45 16.01 -6.81
N LEU A 269 -6.61 15.38 -6.59
CA LEU A 269 -6.98 14.09 -7.17
C LEU A 269 -8.20 14.24 -8.08
N THR A 270 -8.29 13.38 -9.10
CA THR A 270 -9.50 13.29 -9.92
C THR A 270 -10.56 12.42 -9.22
N ALA A 271 -11.83 12.54 -9.63
CA ALA A 271 -12.90 11.65 -9.15
C ALA A 271 -12.61 10.16 -9.42
N ARG A 272 -11.82 9.85 -10.44
CA ARG A 272 -11.34 8.49 -10.73
C ARG A 272 -10.34 8.04 -9.67
N ASP A 273 -9.38 8.88 -9.31
CA ASP A 273 -8.34 8.57 -8.34
C ASP A 273 -8.94 8.34 -6.94
N VAL A 274 -9.91 9.16 -6.54
CA VAL A 274 -10.64 9.00 -5.27
C VAL A 274 -11.41 7.66 -5.23
N ARG A 275 -12.09 7.29 -6.33
CA ARG A 275 -12.76 5.98 -6.41
C ARG A 275 -11.77 4.81 -6.37
N LEU A 276 -10.63 4.96 -7.01
CA LEU A 276 -9.57 3.94 -7.01
C LEU A 276 -8.99 3.77 -5.61
N PHE A 277 -8.72 4.88 -4.91
CA PHE A 277 -8.27 4.88 -3.51
C PHE A 277 -9.26 4.14 -2.62
N ALA A 278 -10.54 4.52 -2.64
CA ALA A 278 -11.58 3.91 -1.81
C ALA A 278 -11.77 2.40 -2.13
N LYS A 279 -11.66 2.01 -3.41
CA LYS A 279 -11.72 0.60 -3.82
C LYS A 279 -10.55 -0.20 -3.25
N ALA A 280 -9.33 0.32 -3.39
CA ALA A 280 -8.12 -0.33 -2.92
C ALA A 280 -8.11 -0.45 -1.39
N GLU A 281 -8.43 0.63 -0.70
CA GLU A 281 -8.54 0.68 0.75
C GLU A 281 -9.56 -0.34 1.28
N LYS A 282 -10.78 -0.33 0.73
CA LYS A 282 -11.84 -1.29 1.11
C LYS A 282 -11.39 -2.75 0.91
N PHE A 283 -10.75 -3.06 -0.22
CA PHE A 283 -10.30 -4.41 -0.52
C PHE A 283 -9.20 -4.87 0.45
N LEU A 284 -8.16 -4.04 0.63
CA LEU A 284 -7.03 -4.39 1.50
C LEU A 284 -7.45 -4.51 2.97
N TRP A 285 -8.34 -3.63 3.45
CA TRP A 285 -8.91 -3.76 4.79
C TRP A 285 -9.75 -5.03 4.95
N ASN A 286 -10.52 -5.41 3.93
CA ASN A 286 -11.32 -6.63 3.97
C ASN A 286 -10.42 -7.87 4.08
N VAL A 287 -9.38 -7.94 3.26
CA VAL A 287 -8.37 -9.02 3.35
C VAL A 287 -7.73 -9.04 4.73
N ARG A 288 -7.34 -7.89 5.29
CA ARG A 288 -6.69 -7.78 6.59
C ARG A 288 -7.59 -8.21 7.75
N CYS A 289 -8.87 -7.84 7.73
CA CYS A 289 -9.83 -8.26 8.75
C CYS A 289 -10.01 -9.79 8.73
N HIS A 290 -10.19 -10.38 7.55
CA HIS A 290 -10.25 -11.85 7.42
C HIS A 290 -8.96 -12.52 7.90
N LEU A 291 -7.80 -11.98 7.54
CA LEU A 291 -6.50 -12.52 7.95
C LEU A 291 -6.34 -12.52 9.47
N HIS A 292 -6.69 -11.39 10.13
CA HIS A 292 -6.62 -11.27 11.58
C HIS A 292 -7.59 -12.23 12.31
N TYR A 293 -8.83 -12.33 11.84
CA TYR A 293 -9.81 -13.26 12.46
C TYR A 293 -9.46 -14.73 12.23
N LEU A 294 -8.87 -15.09 11.09
CA LEU A 294 -8.42 -16.46 10.83
C LEU A 294 -7.20 -16.86 11.64
N SER A 295 -6.27 -15.92 11.79
CA SER A 295 -5.00 -16.17 12.51
C SER A 295 -5.11 -15.94 14.01
N GLU A 296 -6.22 -15.39 14.50
CA GLU A 296 -6.46 -14.97 15.90
C GLU A 296 -5.32 -14.08 16.45
N ARG A 297 -4.70 -13.32 15.58
CA ARG A 297 -3.60 -12.37 15.88
C ARG A 297 -3.46 -11.34 14.78
N ALA A 298 -2.63 -10.29 15.03
CA ALA A 298 -2.28 -9.28 14.05
C ALA A 298 -1.30 -9.85 13.00
N GLU A 299 -1.76 -10.79 12.16
CA GLU A 299 -0.99 -11.36 11.07
C GLU A 299 -1.09 -10.45 9.83
N GLU A 300 0.04 -10.17 9.19
CA GLU A 300 0.10 -9.28 8.03
C GLU A 300 0.57 -9.99 6.74
N ARG A 301 1.10 -11.21 6.87
CA ARG A 301 1.58 -12.00 5.73
C ARG A 301 0.49 -12.93 5.21
N LEU A 302 0.16 -12.76 3.95
CA LEU A 302 -0.85 -13.57 3.23
C LEU A 302 -0.19 -14.85 2.71
N THR A 303 0.01 -15.82 3.60
CA THR A 303 0.65 -17.12 3.26
C THR A 303 -0.23 -17.97 2.36
N PHE A 304 0.36 -18.87 1.57
CA PHE A 304 -0.37 -19.80 0.68
C PHE A 304 -1.52 -20.51 1.36
N TYR A 305 -1.30 -21.04 2.57
CA TYR A 305 -2.32 -21.75 3.32
C TYR A 305 -3.57 -20.88 3.60
N ILE A 306 -3.37 -19.61 3.91
CA ILE A 306 -4.46 -18.68 4.28
C ILE A 306 -5.14 -18.09 3.03
N GLN A 307 -4.44 -17.98 1.91
CA GLN A 307 -4.97 -17.39 0.67
C GLN A 307 -6.24 -18.09 0.18
N ASN A 308 -6.25 -19.44 0.23
CA ASN A 308 -7.40 -20.23 -0.21
C ASN A 308 -8.63 -19.95 0.66
N GLU A 309 -8.45 -19.96 1.98
CA GLU A 309 -9.52 -19.70 2.93
C GLU A 309 -10.08 -18.27 2.81
N ILE A 310 -9.22 -17.26 2.70
CA ILE A 310 -9.66 -15.88 2.49
C ILE A 310 -10.35 -15.73 1.14
N GLY A 311 -9.82 -16.35 0.08
CA GLY A 311 -10.46 -16.36 -1.24
C GLY A 311 -11.89 -16.90 -1.18
N ALA A 312 -12.10 -18.02 -0.50
CA ALA A 312 -13.43 -18.62 -0.32
C ALA A 312 -14.37 -17.69 0.49
N ARG A 313 -13.93 -17.12 1.62
CA ARG A 313 -14.70 -16.18 2.44
C ARG A 313 -15.07 -14.90 1.67
N MET A 314 -14.19 -14.45 0.78
CA MET A 314 -14.44 -13.33 -0.12
C MET A 314 -15.20 -13.71 -1.41
N LYS A 315 -15.75 -14.95 -1.47
CA LYS A 315 -16.62 -15.46 -2.54
C LYS A 315 -15.93 -15.58 -3.91
N TYR A 316 -14.61 -15.85 -3.92
CA TYR A 316 -13.91 -16.24 -5.14
C TYR A 316 -14.10 -17.73 -5.39
N THR A 317 -14.79 -18.07 -6.47
CA THR A 317 -15.09 -19.44 -6.88
C THR A 317 -14.24 -19.86 -8.07
N ASP A 318 -14.03 -21.14 -8.23
CA ASP A 318 -13.36 -21.71 -9.41
C ASP A 318 -14.13 -21.38 -10.69
N ARG A 319 -13.40 -21.21 -11.77
CA ARG A 319 -13.93 -21.10 -13.13
C ARG A 319 -13.12 -22.01 -14.03
N ALA A 320 -13.65 -22.32 -15.22
CA ALA A 320 -12.97 -23.20 -16.18
C ALA A 320 -11.49 -22.76 -16.36
N GLY A 321 -10.55 -23.62 -15.93
CA GLY A 321 -9.11 -23.43 -16.05
C GLY A 321 -8.44 -22.48 -15.04
N VAL A 322 -9.17 -21.93 -14.05
CA VAL A 322 -8.58 -20.99 -13.05
C VAL A 322 -9.21 -21.23 -11.68
N GLN A 323 -8.40 -21.49 -10.67
CA GLN A 323 -8.85 -21.67 -9.30
C GLN A 323 -9.34 -20.37 -8.66
N GLY A 324 -10.23 -20.45 -7.67
CA GLY A 324 -10.74 -19.30 -6.91
C GLY A 324 -9.62 -18.51 -6.23
N VAL A 325 -8.63 -19.20 -5.66
CA VAL A 325 -7.46 -18.59 -5.02
C VAL A 325 -6.60 -17.81 -6.03
N GLU A 326 -6.40 -18.31 -7.23
CA GLU A 326 -5.66 -17.59 -8.27
C GLU A 326 -6.39 -16.32 -8.71
N ARG A 327 -7.73 -16.39 -8.81
CA ARG A 327 -8.58 -15.22 -9.10
C ARG A 327 -8.54 -14.17 -7.99
N PHE A 328 -8.53 -14.62 -6.73
CA PHE A 328 -8.38 -13.76 -5.56
C PHE A 328 -7.03 -13.04 -5.58
N MET A 329 -5.94 -13.81 -5.73
CA MET A 329 -4.60 -13.24 -5.75
C MET A 329 -4.36 -12.33 -6.96
N LYS A 330 -4.87 -12.68 -8.14
CA LYS A 330 -4.85 -11.78 -9.29
C LYS A 330 -5.53 -10.44 -8.98
N HIS A 331 -6.67 -10.46 -8.31
CA HIS A 331 -7.34 -9.23 -7.89
C HIS A 331 -6.48 -8.46 -6.88
N TYR A 332 -5.86 -9.14 -5.91
CA TYR A 332 -4.92 -8.53 -4.98
C TYR A 332 -3.78 -7.79 -5.70
N PHE A 333 -3.11 -8.44 -6.65
CA PHE A 333 -2.00 -7.83 -7.39
C PHE A 333 -2.44 -6.64 -8.26
N LEU A 334 -3.64 -6.70 -8.83
CA LEU A 334 -4.21 -5.56 -9.55
C LEU A 334 -4.51 -4.38 -8.61
N ILE A 335 -5.00 -4.64 -7.41
CA ILE A 335 -5.18 -3.61 -6.38
C ILE A 335 -3.84 -3.03 -5.95
N ALA A 336 -2.81 -3.85 -5.70
CA ALA A 336 -1.47 -3.37 -5.36
C ALA A 336 -0.86 -2.50 -6.48
N LYS A 337 -1.15 -2.81 -7.74
CA LYS A 337 -0.81 -1.96 -8.89
C LYS A 337 -1.56 -0.63 -8.86
N ASP A 338 -2.88 -0.65 -8.61
CA ASP A 338 -3.71 0.54 -8.50
C ASP A 338 -3.18 1.50 -7.42
N VAL A 339 -2.73 0.96 -6.28
CA VAL A 339 -2.09 1.75 -5.20
C VAL A 339 -0.79 2.40 -5.68
N GLY A 340 0.04 1.66 -6.44
CA GLY A 340 1.25 2.22 -7.05
C GLY A 340 0.94 3.37 -8.03
N ASP A 341 -0.13 3.26 -8.81
CA ASP A 341 -0.57 4.31 -9.73
C ASP A 341 -0.99 5.57 -8.96
N LEU A 342 -1.74 5.44 -7.87
CA LEU A 342 -2.11 6.56 -7.00
C LEU A 342 -0.89 7.26 -6.41
N THR A 343 0.13 6.50 -6.00
CA THR A 343 1.38 7.07 -5.49
C THR A 343 2.06 7.94 -6.55
N ARG A 344 2.17 7.46 -7.79
CA ARG A 344 2.75 8.22 -8.90
C ARG A 344 1.97 9.50 -9.20
N VAL A 345 0.63 9.43 -9.17
CA VAL A 345 -0.23 10.61 -9.37
C VAL A 345 0.04 11.67 -8.32
N LEU A 346 0.10 11.31 -7.05
CA LEU A 346 0.36 12.27 -5.98
C LEU A 346 1.76 12.87 -6.09
N CYS A 347 2.79 12.07 -6.33
CA CYS A 347 4.16 12.56 -6.53
C CYS A 347 4.23 13.59 -7.67
N ALA A 348 3.55 13.31 -8.80
CA ALA A 348 3.50 14.23 -9.94
C ALA A 348 2.83 15.58 -9.58
N VAL A 349 1.74 15.55 -8.80
CA VAL A 349 1.05 16.76 -8.35
C VAL A 349 1.94 17.57 -7.42
N LEU A 350 2.62 16.93 -6.48
CA LEU A 350 3.52 17.57 -5.53
C LEU A 350 4.69 18.26 -6.24
N GLU A 351 5.31 17.59 -7.21
CA GLU A 351 6.40 18.19 -8.01
C GLU A 351 5.93 19.40 -8.84
N GLU A 352 4.74 19.34 -9.42
CA GLU A 352 4.16 20.47 -10.16
C GLU A 352 3.94 21.69 -9.26
N GLN A 353 3.46 21.46 -8.04
CA GLN A 353 3.25 22.54 -7.06
C GLN A 353 4.56 23.17 -6.61
N GLN A 354 5.60 22.36 -6.37
CA GLN A 354 6.94 22.87 -6.03
C GLN A 354 7.53 23.72 -7.16
N LYS A 355 7.39 23.30 -8.41
CA LYS A 355 7.84 24.09 -9.58
C LYS A 355 7.13 25.45 -9.64
N LYS A 356 5.84 25.52 -9.29
CA LYS A 356 5.08 26.78 -9.23
C LYS A 356 5.55 27.68 -8.08
N SER A 357 5.86 27.12 -6.92
CA SER A 357 6.36 27.87 -5.76
C SER A 357 7.76 28.46 -6.03
N ARG A 358 8.70 27.65 -6.54
CA ARG A 358 10.05 28.12 -6.92
C ARG A 358 10.04 29.21 -8.01
N ARG A 359 9.05 29.25 -8.90
CA ARG A 359 8.89 30.32 -9.90
C ARG A 359 8.49 31.67 -9.30
N ARG A 360 7.89 31.70 -8.10
CA ARG A 360 7.56 32.95 -7.38
C ARG A 360 8.76 33.64 -6.70
N PHE A 361 9.82 32.88 -6.39
CA PHE A 361 11.06 33.40 -5.76
C PHE A 361 12.26 33.19 -6.69
N ARG A 362 12.27 33.85 -7.86
CA ARG A 362 13.44 33.84 -8.74
C ARG A 362 14.50 34.83 -8.25
N LEU A 363 15.55 34.29 -7.60
CA LEU A 363 16.91 34.76 -7.81
C LEU A 363 17.42 34.25 -9.16
N PRO A 364 18.25 34.99 -9.93
CA PRO A 364 18.77 34.47 -11.19
C PRO A 364 19.79 33.36 -10.91
N SER A 365 19.32 32.13 -10.89
CA SER A 365 20.18 30.95 -10.85
C SER A 365 20.35 30.44 -12.27
N PHE A 366 21.57 30.03 -12.58
CA PHE A 366 22.00 29.42 -13.82
C PHE A 366 20.91 28.54 -14.44
N VAL A 367 20.44 28.93 -15.62
CA VAL A 367 19.51 28.17 -16.43
C VAL A 367 20.25 26.92 -16.89
N PHE A 368 20.08 25.77 -16.23
CA PHE A 368 20.43 24.49 -16.84
C PHE A 368 19.63 24.42 -18.15
N LYS A 369 20.34 24.44 -19.29
CA LYS A 369 19.74 24.27 -20.61
C LYS A 369 18.98 22.95 -20.60
N LYS A 370 17.66 23.02 -20.73
CA LYS A 370 16.84 21.84 -20.98
C LYS A 370 17.36 21.19 -22.28
N ARG A 371 17.87 19.98 -22.18
CA ARG A 371 18.37 19.26 -23.35
C ARG A 371 17.18 18.60 -24.03
N GLN A 372 16.96 18.92 -25.29
CA GLN A 372 15.99 18.22 -26.13
C GLN A 372 16.60 16.93 -26.70
N ILE A 373 15.84 15.84 -26.62
CA ILE A 373 16.22 14.52 -27.13
C ILE A 373 15.02 13.97 -27.88
N ASP A 374 15.06 13.92 -29.20
CA ASP A 374 14.04 13.34 -30.08
C ASP A 374 12.58 13.77 -29.72
N GLY A 375 12.39 15.07 -29.49
CA GLY A 375 11.07 15.65 -29.16
C GLY A 375 10.63 15.46 -27.70
N PHE A 376 11.53 15.02 -26.82
CA PHE A 376 11.39 15.00 -25.37
C PHE A 376 12.37 15.96 -24.72
N VAL A 377 12.13 16.27 -23.46
CA VAL A 377 12.98 17.18 -22.67
C VAL A 377 13.59 16.41 -21.52
N LEU A 378 14.90 16.48 -21.38
CA LEU A 378 15.60 16.02 -20.19
C LEU A 378 15.61 17.17 -19.16
N ASP A 379 14.91 16.99 -18.04
CA ASP A 379 14.83 17.91 -16.90
C ASP A 379 15.62 17.28 -15.73
N GLY A 380 16.88 17.68 -15.59
CA GLY A 380 17.84 16.97 -14.73
C GLY A 380 18.20 15.61 -15.32
N ASP A 381 17.93 14.56 -14.57
CA ASP A 381 18.09 13.14 -14.93
C ASP A 381 16.80 12.47 -15.43
N ARG A 382 15.70 13.26 -15.62
CA ARG A 382 14.37 12.74 -15.92
C ARG A 382 13.86 13.20 -17.28
N LEU A 383 13.38 12.23 -18.07
CA LEU A 383 12.80 12.47 -19.39
C LEU A 383 11.31 12.84 -19.27
N THR A 384 10.90 13.92 -19.94
CA THR A 384 9.51 14.41 -19.94
C THR A 384 9.07 14.87 -21.33
N VAL A 385 7.75 15.10 -21.49
CA VAL A 385 7.18 15.69 -22.70
C VAL A 385 7.02 17.20 -22.53
N GLU A 386 7.30 17.96 -23.58
CA GLU A 386 7.19 19.43 -23.54
C GLU A 386 5.74 19.91 -23.64
N GLU A 387 4.96 19.25 -24.50
CA GLU A 387 3.58 19.66 -24.76
C GLU A 387 2.54 18.74 -24.11
N LYS A 388 1.53 19.33 -23.48
CA LYS A 388 0.32 18.60 -23.08
C LYS A 388 -0.39 18.10 -24.35
N GLY A 389 -0.58 16.77 -24.45
CA GLY A 389 -1.25 16.14 -25.60
C GLY A 389 -0.31 15.59 -26.68
N ALA A 390 1.01 15.59 -26.46
CA ALA A 390 1.98 15.00 -27.38
C ALA A 390 1.64 13.55 -27.77
N PHE A 391 1.19 12.73 -26.83
CA PHE A 391 0.78 11.34 -27.08
C PHE A 391 -0.52 11.19 -27.88
N LYS A 392 -1.40 12.21 -27.87
CA LYS A 392 -2.60 12.20 -28.73
C LYS A 392 -2.27 12.49 -30.19
N LYS A 393 -1.25 13.34 -30.44
CA LYS A 393 -0.77 13.67 -31.79
C LYS A 393 -0.02 12.49 -32.42
N ASP A 394 0.82 11.83 -31.63
CA ASP A 394 1.63 10.69 -32.06
C ASP A 394 1.70 9.64 -30.92
N PRO A 395 0.85 8.59 -30.94
CA PRO A 395 0.83 7.56 -29.93
C PRO A 395 2.11 6.72 -29.83
N VAL A 396 2.91 6.61 -30.91
CA VAL A 396 4.20 5.89 -30.91
C VAL A 396 5.17 6.50 -29.90
N ARG A 397 5.03 7.79 -29.63
CA ARG A 397 5.84 8.50 -28.62
C ARG A 397 5.71 7.90 -27.22
N MET A 398 4.64 7.17 -26.91
CA MET A 398 4.54 6.46 -25.63
C MET A 398 5.62 5.37 -25.51
N LEU A 399 5.87 4.58 -26.55
CA LEU A 399 6.95 3.59 -26.53
C LEU A 399 8.33 4.27 -26.65
N ARG A 400 8.44 5.29 -27.49
CA ARG A 400 9.69 6.06 -27.68
C ARG A 400 10.19 6.68 -26.37
N LEU A 401 9.29 7.13 -25.49
CA LEU A 401 9.64 7.64 -24.17
C LEU A 401 10.44 6.62 -23.34
N PHE A 402 9.96 5.37 -23.29
CA PHE A 402 10.63 4.31 -22.54
C PHE A 402 11.94 3.87 -23.19
N ARG A 403 11.96 3.83 -24.54
CA ARG A 403 13.19 3.50 -25.28
C ARG A 403 14.29 4.53 -25.07
N LEU A 404 13.98 5.82 -25.13
CA LEU A 404 14.93 6.89 -24.85
C LEU A 404 15.38 6.91 -23.37
N ALA A 405 14.47 6.64 -22.44
CA ALA A 405 14.81 6.50 -21.03
C ALA A 405 15.83 5.36 -20.81
N GLN A 406 15.66 4.22 -21.51
CA GLN A 406 16.61 3.10 -21.49
C GLN A 406 17.96 3.48 -22.11
N GLU A 407 17.95 4.15 -23.25
CA GLU A 407 19.17 4.52 -23.99
C GLU A 407 20.05 5.48 -23.21
N HIS A 408 19.43 6.46 -22.56
CA HIS A 408 20.12 7.53 -21.84
C HIS A 408 20.28 7.25 -20.34
N ASP A 409 19.87 6.06 -19.88
CA ASP A 409 19.87 5.69 -18.47
C ASP A 409 19.16 6.73 -17.59
N ALA A 410 18.05 7.27 -18.11
CA ALA A 410 17.30 8.34 -17.50
C ALA A 410 16.03 7.81 -16.83
N ASP A 411 15.60 8.48 -15.78
CA ASP A 411 14.28 8.25 -15.22
C ASP A 411 13.19 8.94 -16.05
N ILE A 412 11.96 8.49 -15.90
CA ILE A 412 10.81 9.12 -16.56
C ILE A 412 10.12 10.02 -15.52
N HIS A 413 9.92 11.29 -15.89
CA HIS A 413 9.26 12.24 -15.02
C HIS A 413 7.82 11.78 -14.69
N PRO A 414 7.37 11.87 -13.41
CA PRO A 414 6.03 11.42 -13.00
C PRO A 414 4.88 12.02 -13.82
N ASP A 415 4.98 13.28 -14.26
CA ASP A 415 3.97 13.88 -15.13
C ASP A 415 3.91 13.21 -16.51
N ALA A 416 5.04 12.82 -17.10
CA ALA A 416 5.06 12.08 -18.36
C ALA A 416 4.41 10.69 -18.19
N LEU A 417 4.72 9.97 -17.10
CA LEU A 417 4.06 8.70 -16.77
C LEU A 417 2.55 8.88 -16.54
N ARG A 418 2.14 9.93 -15.86
CA ARG A 418 0.72 10.27 -15.68
C ARG A 418 0.03 10.49 -17.03
N GLN A 419 0.66 11.25 -17.93
CA GLN A 419 0.12 11.47 -19.28
C GLN A 419 0.03 10.15 -20.08
N VAL A 420 1.03 9.25 -20.00
CA VAL A 420 0.97 7.90 -20.58
C VAL A 420 -0.24 7.14 -20.04
N THR A 421 -0.38 7.04 -18.71
CA THR A 421 -1.47 6.31 -18.07
C THR A 421 -2.87 6.84 -18.45
N GLN A 422 -3.00 8.15 -18.61
CA GLN A 422 -4.26 8.78 -19.06
C GLN A 422 -4.58 8.50 -20.53
N ASN A 423 -3.58 8.18 -21.35
CA ASN A 423 -3.70 7.97 -22.77
C ASN A 423 -3.55 6.51 -23.21
N LEU A 424 -3.53 5.53 -22.30
CA LEU A 424 -3.40 4.10 -22.60
C LEU A 424 -4.40 3.58 -23.63
N LYS A 425 -5.58 4.19 -23.77
CA LYS A 425 -6.58 3.85 -24.78
C LYS A 425 -6.12 4.10 -26.21
N LEU A 426 -5.07 4.91 -26.41
CA LEU A 426 -4.47 5.15 -27.73
C LEU A 426 -3.57 4.00 -28.19
N ILE A 427 -3.24 3.07 -27.28
CA ILE A 427 -2.57 1.81 -27.62
C ILE A 427 -3.67 0.84 -28.09
N ASP A 428 -4.09 1.03 -29.32
CA ASP A 428 -5.12 0.28 -30.03
C ASP A 428 -4.52 -0.70 -31.05
N ALA A 429 -5.38 -1.39 -31.80
CA ALA A 429 -4.95 -2.34 -32.82
C ALA A 429 -4.11 -1.70 -33.94
N LYS A 430 -4.27 -0.39 -34.19
CA LYS A 430 -3.45 0.34 -35.19
C LYS A 430 -2.03 0.52 -34.66
N LEU A 431 -1.87 0.99 -33.43
CA LEU A 431 -0.55 1.16 -32.81
C LEU A 431 0.16 -0.19 -32.60
N GLN A 432 -0.58 -1.25 -32.24
CA GLN A 432 -0.03 -2.58 -32.08
C GLN A 432 0.58 -3.12 -33.40
N LYS A 433 0.06 -2.72 -34.57
CA LYS A 433 0.54 -3.11 -35.91
C LYS A 433 1.54 -2.10 -36.48
N ASP A 434 1.79 -0.99 -35.81
CA ASP A 434 2.71 0.03 -36.31
C ASP A 434 4.16 -0.48 -36.32
N VAL A 435 4.82 -0.38 -37.49
CA VAL A 435 6.18 -0.91 -37.70
C VAL A 435 7.20 -0.26 -36.77
N GLN A 436 7.11 1.06 -36.57
CA GLN A 436 8.02 1.78 -35.69
C GLN A 436 7.80 1.41 -34.21
N ALA A 437 6.55 1.26 -33.76
CA ALA A 437 6.22 0.83 -32.42
C ALA A 437 6.77 -0.59 -32.12
N ASN A 438 6.62 -1.52 -33.07
CA ASN A 438 7.12 -2.88 -32.92
C ASN A 438 8.66 -2.91 -32.91
N ARG A 439 9.33 -2.12 -33.75
CA ARG A 439 10.78 -1.97 -33.72
C ARG A 439 11.27 -1.43 -32.36
N LEU A 440 10.67 -0.34 -31.87
CA LEU A 440 11.02 0.23 -30.57
C LEU A 440 10.84 -0.79 -29.43
N PHE A 441 9.80 -1.63 -29.49
CA PHE A 441 9.58 -2.68 -28.50
C PHE A 441 10.72 -3.72 -28.53
N MET A 442 11.10 -4.21 -29.72
CA MET A 442 12.21 -5.17 -29.86
C MET A 442 13.54 -4.56 -29.41
N GLU A 443 13.80 -3.29 -29.73
CA GLU A 443 14.99 -2.57 -29.23
C GLU A 443 15.02 -2.46 -27.71
N MET A 444 13.86 -2.29 -27.05
CA MET A 444 13.77 -2.29 -25.58
C MET A 444 13.98 -3.69 -25.00
N LEU A 445 13.45 -4.72 -25.63
CA LEU A 445 13.55 -6.11 -25.18
C LEU A 445 15.00 -6.62 -25.23
N THR A 446 15.76 -6.25 -26.25
CA THR A 446 17.15 -6.73 -26.47
C THR A 446 18.22 -5.70 -26.08
N GLY A 447 17.79 -4.53 -25.61
CA GLY A 447 18.68 -3.40 -25.34
C GLY A 447 19.39 -3.47 -23.99
N LYS A 448 19.85 -2.31 -23.54
CA LYS A 448 20.51 -2.14 -22.24
C LYS A 448 19.46 -2.22 -21.12
N ASN A 449 19.73 -3.00 -20.06
CA ASN A 449 18.84 -3.13 -18.89
C ASN A 449 17.36 -3.40 -19.26
N PRO A 450 17.05 -4.46 -20.04
CA PRO A 450 15.70 -4.73 -20.50
C PRO A 450 14.72 -4.99 -19.35
N GLU A 451 15.15 -5.62 -18.26
CA GLU A 451 14.34 -5.89 -17.06
C GLU A 451 13.72 -4.60 -16.52
N VAL A 452 14.52 -3.57 -16.26
CA VAL A 452 14.06 -2.27 -15.73
C VAL A 452 13.05 -1.61 -16.68
N THR A 453 13.32 -1.67 -17.98
CA THR A 453 12.45 -1.07 -19.01
C THR A 453 11.12 -1.78 -19.11
N LEU A 454 11.13 -3.12 -19.14
CA LEU A 454 9.92 -3.95 -19.20
C LEU A 454 9.09 -3.82 -17.92
N MET A 455 9.73 -3.75 -16.75
CA MET A 455 9.04 -3.44 -15.50
C MET A 455 8.33 -2.08 -15.55
N ARG A 456 9.02 -1.02 -16.01
CA ARG A 456 8.44 0.32 -16.15
C ARG A 456 7.25 0.32 -17.13
N LEU A 457 7.36 -0.39 -18.27
CA LEU A 457 6.26 -0.57 -19.23
C LEU A 457 5.07 -1.31 -18.62
N ASN A 458 5.34 -2.37 -17.85
CA ASN A 458 4.30 -3.15 -17.15
C ASN A 458 3.60 -2.33 -16.07
N GLU A 459 4.36 -1.63 -15.27
CA GLU A 459 3.82 -0.72 -14.26
C GLU A 459 2.99 0.41 -14.84
N ALA A 460 3.42 1.00 -15.96
CA ALA A 460 2.67 2.04 -16.65
C ALA A 460 1.43 1.50 -17.40
N GLY A 461 1.24 0.19 -17.48
CA GLY A 461 0.14 -0.46 -18.20
C GLY A 461 0.29 -0.45 -19.72
N VAL A 462 1.43 -0.01 -20.24
CA VAL A 462 1.75 0.03 -21.68
C VAL A 462 1.97 -1.37 -22.21
N PHE A 463 2.73 -2.21 -21.49
CA PHE A 463 3.11 -3.54 -21.91
C PHE A 463 1.90 -4.41 -22.26
N GLY A 464 1.00 -4.62 -21.32
CA GLY A 464 -0.19 -5.45 -21.52
C GLY A 464 -1.21 -4.88 -22.54
N ARG A 465 -1.13 -3.57 -22.85
CA ARG A 465 -1.92 -2.95 -23.93
C ARG A 465 -1.27 -3.17 -25.28
N PHE A 466 0.05 -3.10 -25.35
CA PHE A 466 0.81 -3.29 -26.60
C PHE A 466 0.87 -4.77 -27.01
N LEU A 467 1.07 -5.67 -26.05
CA LEU A 467 0.94 -7.12 -26.18
C LEU A 467 -0.25 -7.63 -25.36
N PRO A 468 -1.48 -7.72 -25.92
CA PRO A 468 -2.67 -8.11 -25.18
C PRO A 468 -2.57 -9.50 -24.53
N ASP A 469 -1.83 -10.42 -25.16
CA ASP A 469 -1.59 -11.75 -24.61
C ASP A 469 -0.76 -11.69 -23.32
N PHE A 470 0.26 -10.82 -23.25
CA PHE A 470 1.00 -10.53 -22.04
C PHE A 470 0.10 -9.87 -20.98
N GLY A 471 -0.79 -8.98 -21.39
CA GLY A 471 -1.75 -8.36 -20.47
C GLY A 471 -2.65 -9.34 -19.73
N ARG A 472 -2.84 -10.55 -20.25
CA ARG A 472 -3.63 -11.61 -19.58
C ARG A 472 -2.89 -12.28 -18.44
N VAL A 473 -1.56 -12.37 -18.54
CA VAL A 473 -0.72 -12.99 -17.50
C VAL A 473 -0.23 -12.00 -16.44
N VAL A 474 -0.50 -10.69 -16.60
CA VAL A 474 -0.18 -9.68 -15.58
C VAL A 474 -0.90 -9.98 -14.27
N GLY A 475 -0.12 -10.08 -13.19
CA GLY A 475 -0.61 -10.40 -11.86
C GLY A 475 -1.17 -11.82 -11.74
N GLN A 476 -0.92 -12.69 -12.69
CA GLN A 476 -1.33 -14.10 -12.61
C GLN A 476 -0.31 -14.90 -11.82
N MET A 477 -0.78 -15.58 -10.79
CA MET A 477 0.03 -16.56 -10.09
C MET A 477 -0.35 -17.97 -10.49
N GLN A 478 0.57 -18.90 -10.30
CA GLN A 478 0.28 -20.33 -10.17
C GLN A 478 0.25 -20.69 -8.69
N TYR A 479 -0.79 -21.39 -8.28
CA TYR A 479 -0.90 -21.85 -6.90
C TYR A 479 -0.11 -23.14 -6.72
N ASP A 480 1.21 -22.99 -6.68
CA ASP A 480 2.15 -24.05 -6.35
C ASP A 480 3.31 -23.49 -5.50
N MET A 481 4.05 -24.39 -4.83
CA MET A 481 5.14 -24.02 -3.92
C MET A 481 6.47 -23.73 -4.64
N TYR A 482 6.54 -23.86 -5.97
CA TYR A 482 7.78 -23.71 -6.73
C TYR A 482 7.99 -22.29 -7.26
N HIS A 483 6.90 -21.53 -7.46
CA HIS A 483 6.97 -20.17 -7.95
C HIS A 483 7.02 -19.16 -6.80
N VAL A 484 7.86 -18.13 -6.94
CA VAL A 484 8.01 -17.03 -5.96
C VAL A 484 7.33 -15.75 -6.47
N TYR A 485 7.15 -15.64 -7.79
CA TYR A 485 6.64 -14.46 -8.46
C TYR A 485 5.43 -14.79 -9.34
N THR A 486 4.67 -13.76 -9.71
CA THR A 486 3.65 -13.86 -10.76
C THR A 486 4.30 -14.13 -12.13
N VAL A 487 3.53 -14.66 -13.07
CA VAL A 487 4.02 -15.05 -14.42
C VAL A 487 4.69 -13.88 -15.14
N ASP A 488 4.13 -12.68 -15.09
CA ASP A 488 4.69 -11.47 -15.69
C ASP A 488 6.01 -11.05 -15.02
N GLU A 489 6.08 -11.05 -13.70
CA GLU A 489 7.30 -10.72 -12.97
C GLU A 489 8.40 -11.75 -13.20
N HIS A 490 8.05 -13.05 -13.13
CA HIS A 490 8.95 -14.15 -13.46
C HIS A 490 9.58 -13.97 -14.84
N THR A 491 8.74 -13.73 -15.84
CA THR A 491 9.19 -13.55 -17.23
C THR A 491 10.12 -12.34 -17.39
N ILE A 492 9.78 -11.20 -16.77
CA ILE A 492 10.62 -9.98 -16.85
C ILE A 492 11.98 -10.20 -16.18
N ARG A 493 12.01 -10.86 -15.01
CA ARG A 493 13.26 -11.21 -14.31
C ARG A 493 14.12 -12.19 -15.11
N ALA A 494 13.50 -13.17 -15.74
CA ALA A 494 14.20 -14.11 -16.61
C ALA A 494 14.92 -13.38 -17.78
N ILE A 495 14.29 -12.36 -18.35
CA ILE A 495 14.91 -11.47 -19.37
C ILE A 495 16.13 -10.73 -18.78
N GLY A 496 16.05 -10.26 -17.53
CA GLY A 496 17.17 -9.64 -16.83
C GLY A 496 18.35 -10.60 -16.62
N ILE A 497 18.05 -11.85 -16.24
CA ILE A 497 19.06 -12.91 -16.08
C ILE A 497 19.72 -13.22 -17.44
N LEU A 498 18.93 -13.38 -18.50
CA LEU A 498 19.46 -13.60 -19.86
C LEU A 498 20.41 -12.47 -20.28
N LYS A 499 20.04 -11.21 -20.00
CA LYS A 499 20.92 -10.06 -20.26
C LYS A 499 22.19 -10.09 -19.42
N GLY A 500 22.10 -10.51 -18.16
CA GLY A 500 23.26 -10.70 -17.29
C GLY A 500 24.22 -11.79 -17.79
N ILE A 501 23.69 -12.84 -18.40
CA ILE A 501 24.46 -13.92 -19.06
C ILE A 501 25.15 -13.37 -20.33
N GLU A 502 24.40 -12.69 -21.19
CA GLU A 502 24.90 -12.07 -22.43
C GLU A 502 26.05 -11.09 -22.14
N ASP A 503 25.89 -10.22 -21.15
CA ASP A 503 26.90 -9.24 -20.74
C ASP A 503 28.06 -9.85 -19.93
N GLY A 504 28.00 -11.13 -19.59
CA GLY A 504 29.01 -11.84 -18.77
C GLY A 504 29.00 -11.46 -17.28
N ARG A 505 28.04 -10.68 -16.82
CA ARG A 505 27.91 -10.28 -15.40
C ARG A 505 27.62 -11.46 -14.46
N LEU A 506 26.97 -12.50 -14.99
CA LEU A 506 26.61 -13.72 -14.26
C LEU A 506 27.56 -14.89 -14.52
N LYS A 507 28.80 -14.61 -14.97
CA LYS A 507 29.80 -15.67 -15.30
C LYS A 507 30.16 -16.58 -14.13
N LYS A 508 30.07 -16.08 -12.90
CA LYS A 508 30.35 -16.87 -11.69
C LYS A 508 29.23 -17.85 -11.38
N GLU A 509 28.00 -17.41 -11.53
CA GLU A 509 26.77 -18.16 -11.23
C GLU A 509 26.38 -19.11 -12.37
N HIS A 510 26.59 -18.67 -13.62
CA HIS A 510 26.20 -19.38 -14.86
C HIS A 510 27.34 -19.48 -15.87
N PRO A 511 28.47 -20.14 -15.53
CA PRO A 511 29.68 -20.16 -16.37
C PRO A 511 29.40 -20.79 -17.75
N THR A 512 28.68 -21.90 -17.81
CA THR A 512 28.37 -22.60 -19.06
C THR A 512 27.48 -21.75 -19.96
N ALA A 513 26.41 -21.16 -19.45
CA ALA A 513 25.52 -20.30 -20.22
C ALA A 513 26.27 -19.08 -20.80
N CYS A 514 27.14 -18.45 -20.01
CA CYS A 514 27.97 -17.34 -20.47
C CYS A 514 29.02 -17.75 -21.52
N SER A 515 29.46 -19.02 -21.55
CA SER A 515 30.41 -19.48 -22.57
C SER A 515 29.78 -19.75 -23.93
N VAL A 516 28.49 -20.18 -23.94
CA VAL A 516 27.81 -20.57 -25.20
C VAL A 516 26.87 -19.49 -25.75
N ILE A 517 26.56 -18.43 -24.99
CA ILE A 517 25.64 -17.38 -25.44
C ILE A 517 26.06 -16.71 -26.74
N GLY A 518 27.38 -16.59 -26.99
CA GLY A 518 27.93 -16.02 -28.23
C GLY A 518 27.75 -16.90 -29.47
N GLU A 519 27.36 -18.18 -29.31
CA GLU A 519 27.10 -19.12 -30.40
C GLU A 519 25.62 -19.10 -30.82
N VAL A 520 24.76 -18.36 -30.08
CA VAL A 520 23.33 -18.25 -30.41
C VAL A 520 23.15 -17.48 -31.70
N GLN A 521 22.50 -18.10 -32.71
CA GLN A 521 22.35 -17.55 -34.05
C GLN A 521 21.47 -16.31 -34.11
N SER A 522 20.41 -16.21 -33.26
CA SER A 522 19.55 -15.04 -33.14
C SER A 522 19.22 -14.75 -31.67
N LEU A 523 19.88 -13.76 -31.08
CA LEU A 523 19.53 -13.24 -29.78
C LEU A 523 18.10 -12.66 -29.71
N PRO A 524 17.61 -11.91 -30.75
CA PRO A 524 16.21 -11.47 -30.75
C PRO A 524 15.20 -12.62 -30.63
N ALA A 525 15.43 -13.74 -31.33
CA ALA A 525 14.59 -14.92 -31.21
C ALA A 525 14.64 -15.55 -29.81
N LEU A 526 15.81 -15.63 -29.20
CA LEU A 526 15.98 -16.14 -27.83
C LEU A 526 15.25 -15.25 -26.83
N TYR A 527 15.43 -13.93 -26.87
CA TYR A 527 14.75 -12.98 -25.98
C TYR A 527 13.22 -13.06 -26.15
N LEU A 528 12.72 -13.12 -27.39
CA LEU A 528 11.29 -13.23 -27.64
C LEU A 528 10.74 -14.60 -27.20
N GLY A 529 11.47 -15.68 -27.44
CA GLY A 529 11.11 -17.02 -26.94
C GLY A 529 10.99 -17.05 -25.42
N LEU A 530 11.95 -16.46 -24.71
CA LEU A 530 11.92 -16.33 -23.26
C LEU A 530 10.76 -15.44 -22.80
N LEU A 531 10.46 -14.34 -23.49
CA LEU A 531 9.31 -13.49 -23.18
C LEU A 531 7.97 -14.23 -23.31
N LEU A 532 7.86 -15.16 -24.25
CA LEU A 532 6.61 -15.81 -24.61
C LEU A 532 6.44 -17.22 -24.04
N HIS A 533 7.45 -17.80 -23.35
CA HIS A 533 7.42 -19.20 -22.92
C HIS A 533 6.18 -19.55 -22.07
N ASP A 534 5.76 -18.64 -21.22
CA ASP A 534 4.62 -18.77 -20.31
C ASP A 534 3.37 -17.93 -20.70
N ILE A 535 3.35 -17.37 -21.91
CA ILE A 535 2.35 -16.39 -22.35
C ILE A 535 0.91 -16.91 -22.36
N ALA A 536 0.72 -18.23 -22.46
CA ALA A 536 -0.58 -18.87 -22.50
C ALA A 536 -1.03 -19.50 -21.19
N LYS A 537 -0.28 -19.34 -20.10
CA LYS A 537 -0.68 -19.83 -18.77
C LYS A 537 -2.06 -19.30 -18.35
N GLY A 538 -2.87 -20.16 -17.70
CA GLY A 538 -4.22 -19.82 -17.23
C GLY A 538 -5.29 -19.71 -18.33
N ARG A 539 -5.05 -20.22 -19.55
CA ARG A 539 -6.04 -20.23 -20.64
C ARG A 539 -6.81 -21.55 -20.75
N GLY A 540 -6.44 -22.56 -19.95
CA GLY A 540 -6.90 -23.94 -20.12
C GLY A 540 -6.20 -24.62 -21.31
N GLY A 541 -6.03 -25.95 -21.25
CA GLY A 541 -5.25 -26.73 -22.22
C GLY A 541 -3.75 -26.63 -22.01
N ASP A 542 -2.98 -27.13 -22.98
CA ASP A 542 -1.52 -27.07 -22.94
C ASP A 542 -1.01 -25.65 -23.26
N HIS A 543 -0.42 -25.00 -22.27
CA HIS A 543 0.08 -23.65 -22.43
C HIS A 543 1.27 -23.53 -23.39
N SER A 544 2.05 -24.63 -23.56
CA SER A 544 3.20 -24.65 -24.46
C SER A 544 2.73 -24.65 -25.93
N GLU A 545 1.72 -25.44 -26.27
CA GLU A 545 1.11 -25.45 -27.61
C GLU A 545 0.42 -24.12 -27.92
N LEU A 546 -0.45 -23.65 -27.01
CA LEU A 546 -1.13 -22.36 -27.17
C LEU A 546 -0.14 -21.20 -27.26
N GLY A 547 0.95 -21.25 -26.49
CA GLY A 547 2.03 -20.26 -26.50
C GLY A 547 2.77 -20.25 -27.84
N ALA A 548 3.07 -21.43 -28.39
CA ALA A 548 3.70 -21.56 -29.70
C ALA A 548 2.86 -20.94 -30.84
N ASP A 549 1.54 -21.13 -30.81
CA ASP A 549 0.60 -20.53 -31.77
C ASP A 549 0.57 -18.98 -31.65
N ILE A 550 0.69 -18.46 -30.42
CA ILE A 550 0.81 -17.00 -30.17
C ILE A 550 2.14 -16.50 -30.71
N ALA A 551 3.24 -17.21 -30.45
CA ALA A 551 4.57 -16.86 -30.92
C ALA A 551 4.64 -16.79 -32.46
N ALA A 552 4.07 -17.77 -33.14
CA ALA A 552 3.99 -17.80 -34.63
C ALA A 552 3.25 -16.58 -35.21
N LYS A 553 2.26 -16.03 -34.49
CA LYS A 553 1.53 -14.81 -34.92
C LYS A 553 2.27 -13.51 -34.55
N LEU A 554 2.98 -13.50 -33.45
CA LEU A 554 3.67 -12.31 -32.95
C LEU A 554 5.04 -12.09 -33.62
N GLY A 555 5.77 -13.14 -33.96
CA GLY A 555 7.09 -13.05 -34.59
C GLY A 555 7.14 -12.11 -35.81
N PRO A 556 6.34 -12.34 -36.84
CA PRO A 556 6.32 -11.45 -38.03
C PRO A 556 5.89 -10.02 -37.71
N ARG A 557 4.94 -9.86 -36.79
CA ARG A 557 4.49 -8.53 -36.32
C ARG A 557 5.63 -7.73 -35.68
N LEU A 558 6.47 -8.40 -34.92
CA LEU A 558 7.61 -7.81 -34.19
C LEU A 558 8.88 -7.70 -35.08
N GLY A 559 8.79 -8.08 -36.34
CA GLY A 559 9.86 -7.91 -37.33
C GLY A 559 10.83 -9.08 -37.46
N LEU A 560 10.51 -10.26 -36.88
CA LEU A 560 11.30 -11.45 -37.10
C LEU A 560 11.03 -12.06 -38.47
N ASN A 561 12.07 -12.64 -39.08
CA ASN A 561 11.93 -13.40 -40.31
C ASN A 561 11.27 -14.78 -40.04
N GLU A 562 11.03 -15.55 -41.10
CA GLU A 562 10.32 -16.85 -41.04
C GLU A 562 11.06 -17.84 -40.14
N TRP A 563 12.37 -18.01 -40.36
CA TRP A 563 13.21 -18.91 -39.56
C TRP A 563 13.24 -18.50 -38.06
N GLU A 564 13.41 -17.22 -37.75
CA GLU A 564 13.39 -16.74 -36.40
C GLU A 564 12.02 -16.97 -35.73
N THR A 565 10.94 -16.77 -36.50
CA THR A 565 9.55 -17.00 -36.02
C THR A 565 9.31 -18.47 -35.71
N GLU A 566 9.76 -19.38 -36.57
CA GLU A 566 9.72 -20.82 -36.32
C GLU A 566 10.53 -21.20 -35.07
N THR A 567 11.74 -20.65 -34.96
CA THR A 567 12.62 -20.87 -33.79
C THR A 567 11.94 -20.43 -32.49
N VAL A 568 11.33 -19.24 -32.44
CA VAL A 568 10.57 -18.76 -31.26
C VAL A 568 9.41 -19.70 -30.95
N SER A 569 8.63 -20.09 -31.96
CA SER A 569 7.50 -21.01 -31.77
C SER A 569 7.96 -22.36 -31.21
N TRP A 570 9.08 -22.89 -31.72
CA TRP A 570 9.68 -24.12 -31.25
C TRP A 570 10.19 -24.01 -29.81
N LEU A 571 10.90 -22.93 -29.49
CA LEU A 571 11.39 -22.66 -28.11
C LEU A 571 10.25 -22.60 -27.11
N VAL A 572 9.16 -21.91 -27.42
CA VAL A 572 7.98 -21.82 -26.59
C VAL A 572 7.30 -23.17 -26.42
N ARG A 573 7.15 -23.95 -27.49
CA ARG A 573 6.53 -25.28 -27.44
C ARG A 573 7.32 -26.25 -26.58
N HIS A 574 8.62 -26.19 -26.58
CA HIS A 574 9.51 -27.16 -25.96
C HIS A 574 10.25 -26.64 -24.72
N HIS A 575 9.82 -25.50 -24.15
CA HIS A 575 10.53 -24.89 -23.02
C HIS A 575 10.60 -25.78 -21.76
N LEU A 576 9.70 -26.75 -21.62
CA LEU A 576 9.68 -27.75 -20.53
C LEU A 576 10.42 -29.06 -20.89
N LEU A 577 10.94 -29.21 -22.11
CA LEU A 577 11.53 -30.47 -22.57
C LEU A 577 12.66 -30.96 -21.68
N MET A 578 13.60 -30.08 -21.32
CA MET A 578 14.72 -30.45 -20.44
C MET A 578 14.25 -30.86 -19.05
N SER A 579 13.27 -30.17 -18.50
CA SER A 579 12.64 -30.48 -17.23
C SER A 579 11.99 -31.86 -17.24
N HIS A 580 11.16 -32.14 -18.25
CA HIS A 580 10.49 -33.43 -18.41
C HIS A 580 11.46 -34.59 -18.71
N THR A 581 12.65 -34.29 -19.24
CA THR A 581 13.68 -35.32 -19.51
C THR A 581 14.53 -35.60 -18.28
N ALA A 582 14.71 -34.60 -17.40
CA ALA A 582 15.52 -34.71 -16.20
C ALA A 582 14.76 -35.33 -15.01
N PHE A 583 13.43 -35.26 -14.99
CA PHE A 583 12.52 -35.83 -13.99
C PHE A 583 11.63 -36.92 -14.57
#